data_79e18b9d48f38bac812017ecbed53d16
#
_entry.id   79e18b9d48f38bac812017ecbed53d16
#
_cell.length_a   1.000
_cell.length_b   1.000
_cell.length_c   1.000
_cell.angle_alpha   90.00
_cell.angle_beta   90.00
_cell.angle_gamma   90.00
#
_symmetry.space_group_name_H-M   'P 1'
#
loop_
_entity.id
_entity.type
_entity.pdbx_description
1 polymer ?
#
loop_
_entity_poly.entity_id
_entity_poly.type
_entity_poly.pdbx_seq_one_letter_code
_entity_poly.pdbx_strand_id
1 'polypeptide(L)'
;MKKVITSLSSALLIFVASLSFTGVAKSATYFSIGTGGPTGVYFQVGNAICKMVSTIQSKEHGRKKGSADALRCSAPSTGGSTYNIGQIMEGELQFGVAQSDWGYHAYNGTKPDKVKPFKKLRSVFSAHPEPFQILVSKKSGITDWNSLKGKKVNIGNPGSGQRGTFEVIMEAHNKKMSYFGSTSELSSSEQSGALCDGKIDAFGYTVGVPNSGVRQATDGCGAKIIDLNTKAIKKLVADNPFYAFATVPAGTYATSDKDVTTFGVMASVLTSADVSDDLVYAVVKAVMENLDSFKKQHPAFENLDPKKMIVDGLSAPLHNGAIKYYKEIGLM
;
A
#
# COMPACT_ATOMS: atom_id res chain seq x y z
N MET A 1 -91.19 -30.57 35.43
CA MET A 1 -90.59 -29.25 35.62
C MET A 1 -89.17 -29.43 36.19
N LYS A 2 -88.14 -29.43 35.29
CA LYS A 2 -86.75 -29.60 35.69
C LYS A 2 -86.00 -28.28 35.33
N LYS A 3 -85.44 -27.62 36.34
CA LYS A 3 -84.64 -26.43 36.19
C LYS A 3 -83.20 -26.85 35.72
N VAL A 4 -82.73 -26.28 34.62
CA VAL A 4 -81.35 -26.42 34.17
C VAL A 4 -80.59 -25.22 34.70
N ILE A 5 -79.57 -25.45 35.48
CA ILE A 5 -78.63 -24.40 35.96
C ILE A 5 -77.42 -24.43 35.00
N THR A 6 -77.25 -23.35 34.27
CA THR A 6 -76.05 -23.12 33.43
C THR A 6 -75.01 -22.36 34.23
N SER A 7 -73.86 -23.03 34.48
CA SER A 7 -72.71 -22.43 35.11
C SER A 7 -71.83 -21.74 33.98
N LEU A 8 -71.62 -20.42 34.10
CA LEU A 8 -70.66 -19.65 33.30
C LEU A 8 -69.31 -19.86 33.96
N SER A 9 -68.41 -20.53 33.23
CA SER A 9 -66.98 -20.57 33.54
C SER A 9 -66.25 -19.42 32.79
N SER A 10 -65.83 -18.43 33.57
CA SER A 10 -64.98 -17.33 33.02
C SER A 10 -63.56 -17.82 32.86
N ALA A 11 -63.13 -18.04 31.63
CA ALA A 11 -61.72 -18.32 31.29
C ALA A 11 -60.93 -16.98 31.19
N LEU A 12 -60.03 -16.78 32.15
CA LEU A 12 -59.11 -15.64 32.20
C LEU A 12 -57.91 -15.96 31.24
N LEU A 13 -57.91 -15.38 30.05
CA LEU A 13 -56.80 -15.47 29.12
C LEU A 13 -55.68 -14.51 29.59
N ILE A 14 -54.62 -15.10 30.18
CA ILE A 14 -53.37 -14.38 30.48
C ILE A 14 -52.58 -14.26 29.16
N PHE A 15 -52.56 -13.05 28.58
CA PHE A 15 -51.77 -12.71 27.40
C PHE A 15 -50.33 -12.44 27.87
N VAL A 16 -49.45 -13.44 27.82
CA VAL A 16 -48.02 -13.28 28.05
C VAL A 16 -47.41 -12.61 26.81
N ALA A 17 -47.24 -11.30 26.86
CA ALA A 17 -46.50 -10.56 25.84
C ALA A 17 -45.02 -10.94 25.91
N SER A 18 -44.59 -11.88 25.05
CA SER A 18 -43.20 -12.20 24.87
C SER A 18 -42.51 -10.99 24.20
N LEU A 19 -41.81 -10.17 24.98
CA LEU A 19 -40.87 -9.19 24.42
C LEU A 19 -39.72 -9.94 23.74
N SER A 20 -39.87 -10.19 22.46
CA SER A 20 -38.77 -10.65 21.62
C SER A 20 -37.75 -9.53 21.53
N PHE A 21 -36.69 -9.58 22.33
CA PHE A 21 -35.50 -8.78 22.06
C PHE A 21 -34.89 -9.27 20.73
N THR A 22 -35.26 -8.61 19.64
CA THR A 22 -34.53 -8.76 18.40
C THR A 22 -33.18 -8.10 18.58
N GLY A 23 -32.23 -8.83 19.15
CA GLY A 23 -30.83 -8.43 19.08
C GLY A 23 -30.46 -8.33 17.60
N VAL A 24 -30.15 -7.11 17.11
CA VAL A 24 -29.61 -6.93 15.77
C VAL A 24 -28.33 -7.75 15.72
N ALA A 25 -28.35 -8.84 14.97
CA ALA A 25 -27.17 -9.65 14.74
C ALA A 25 -26.14 -8.77 14.01
N LYS A 26 -25.09 -8.35 14.72
CA LYS A 26 -24.00 -7.56 14.13
C LYS A 26 -23.26 -8.45 13.16
N SER A 27 -23.32 -8.15 11.86
CA SER A 27 -22.62 -8.92 10.82
C SER A 27 -21.12 -8.60 10.81
N ALA A 28 -20.29 -9.57 10.41
CA ALA A 28 -18.87 -9.34 10.22
C ALA A 28 -18.62 -8.21 9.23
N THR A 29 -17.68 -7.32 9.53
CA THR A 29 -17.26 -6.24 8.63
C THR A 29 -16.11 -6.73 7.77
N TYR A 30 -16.33 -6.78 6.45
CA TYR A 30 -15.32 -7.13 5.47
C TYR A 30 -14.66 -5.87 4.95
N PHE A 31 -13.35 -5.90 4.76
CA PHE A 31 -12.60 -4.83 4.13
C PHE A 31 -11.38 -5.36 3.39
N SER A 32 -10.98 -4.61 2.38
CA SER A 32 -9.86 -4.97 1.51
C SER A 32 -8.81 -3.87 1.48
N ILE A 33 -7.54 -4.27 1.41
CA ILE A 33 -6.38 -3.39 1.30
C ILE A 33 -5.73 -3.66 -0.06
N GLY A 34 -5.86 -2.76 -1.01
CA GLY A 34 -5.17 -2.85 -2.30
C GLY A 34 -3.66 -2.78 -2.11
N THR A 35 -2.93 -3.68 -2.77
CA THR A 35 -1.48 -3.81 -2.59
C THR A 35 -0.72 -3.53 -3.89
N GLY A 36 0.04 -4.46 -4.39
CA GLY A 36 0.79 -4.47 -5.63
C GLY A 36 1.09 -5.91 -6.03
N GLY A 37 2.08 -6.12 -6.87
CA GLY A 37 2.51 -7.48 -7.23
C GLY A 37 3.04 -8.25 -6.01
N PRO A 38 2.94 -9.60 -6.00
CA PRO A 38 3.31 -10.44 -4.84
C PRO A 38 4.78 -10.30 -4.39
N THR A 39 5.67 -9.93 -5.28
CA THR A 39 7.10 -9.67 -4.97
C THR A 39 7.34 -8.28 -4.38
N GLY A 40 6.34 -7.39 -4.41
CA GLY A 40 6.42 -6.02 -3.91
C GLY A 40 6.20 -5.93 -2.40
N VAL A 41 6.73 -4.85 -1.79
CA VAL A 41 6.60 -4.62 -0.34
C VAL A 41 5.18 -4.21 0.04
N TYR A 42 4.37 -3.62 -0.87
CA TYR A 42 2.95 -3.34 -0.61
C TYR A 42 2.16 -4.60 -0.26
N PHE A 43 2.46 -5.72 -0.93
CA PHE A 43 1.82 -7.01 -0.61
C PHE A 43 2.14 -7.44 0.83
N GLN A 44 3.36 -7.21 1.28
CA GLN A 44 3.78 -7.47 2.67
C GLN A 44 3.10 -6.52 3.65
N VAL A 45 2.95 -5.21 3.31
CA VAL A 45 2.22 -4.23 4.14
C VAL A 45 0.77 -4.67 4.35
N GLY A 46 0.04 -4.96 3.28
CA GLY A 46 -1.37 -5.36 3.37
C GLY A 46 -1.55 -6.64 4.19
N ASN A 47 -0.74 -7.67 3.94
CA ASN A 47 -0.80 -8.92 4.70
C ASN A 47 -0.41 -8.72 6.18
N ALA A 48 0.59 -7.88 6.47
CA ALA A 48 0.98 -7.56 7.83
C ALA A 48 -0.14 -6.86 8.58
N ILE A 49 -0.83 -5.87 7.97
CA ILE A 49 -2.00 -5.21 8.57
C ILE A 49 -3.09 -6.25 8.87
N CYS A 50 -3.47 -7.09 7.90
CA CYS A 50 -4.48 -8.13 8.11
C CYS A 50 -4.11 -9.10 9.24
N LYS A 51 -2.82 -9.45 9.37
CA LYS A 51 -2.31 -10.27 10.46
C LYS A 51 -2.45 -9.55 11.81
N MET A 52 -2.12 -8.25 11.90
CA MET A 52 -2.27 -7.48 13.14
C MET A 52 -3.74 -7.36 13.55
N VAL A 53 -4.64 -7.09 12.61
CA VAL A 53 -6.09 -7.06 12.85
C VAL A 53 -6.59 -8.42 13.40
N SER A 54 -6.19 -9.52 12.79
CA SER A 54 -6.53 -10.86 13.29
C SER A 54 -5.95 -11.14 14.70
N THR A 55 -4.75 -10.64 14.98
CA THR A 55 -4.07 -10.83 16.27
C THR A 55 -4.78 -10.10 17.39
N ILE A 56 -5.14 -8.83 17.19
CA ILE A 56 -5.83 -8.05 18.24
C ILE A 56 -7.22 -8.62 18.53
N GLN A 57 -7.97 -8.99 17.50
CA GLN A 57 -9.28 -9.62 17.70
C GLN A 57 -9.22 -10.94 18.48
N SER A 58 -8.17 -11.73 18.23
CA SER A 58 -7.96 -12.97 18.99
C SER A 58 -7.64 -12.73 20.46
N LYS A 59 -7.00 -11.59 20.78
CA LYS A 59 -6.72 -11.17 22.17
C LYS A 59 -7.97 -10.63 22.87
N GLU A 60 -8.75 -9.79 22.19
CA GLU A 60 -9.91 -9.09 22.77
C GLU A 60 -11.15 -9.99 22.91
N HIS A 61 -11.40 -10.89 21.98
CA HIS A 61 -12.64 -11.69 21.92
C HIS A 61 -12.43 -13.19 22.16
N GLY A 62 -11.20 -13.61 22.48
CA GLY A 62 -10.86 -15.03 22.50
C GLY A 62 -10.96 -15.67 21.11
N ARG A 63 -10.46 -16.91 20.94
CA ARG A 63 -10.43 -17.61 19.64
C ARG A 63 -11.80 -18.12 19.17
N LYS A 64 -12.88 -17.41 19.38
CA LYS A 64 -14.19 -17.78 18.82
C LYS A 64 -14.16 -17.50 17.32
N LYS A 65 -13.76 -18.50 16.55
CA LYS A 65 -13.88 -18.51 15.09
C LYS A 65 -15.35 -18.23 14.72
N GLY A 66 -15.61 -17.09 14.06
CA GLY A 66 -16.96 -16.78 13.56
C GLY A 66 -17.79 -15.82 14.40
N SER A 67 -17.18 -15.03 15.34
CA SER A 67 -17.94 -13.98 16.01
C SER A 67 -18.52 -12.99 15.00
N ALA A 68 -19.79 -12.63 15.18
CA ALA A 68 -20.51 -11.71 14.28
C ALA A 68 -19.89 -10.30 14.23
N ASP A 69 -19.07 -9.92 15.22
CA ASP A 69 -18.41 -8.63 15.32
C ASP A 69 -16.99 -8.60 14.69
N ALA A 70 -16.59 -9.68 14.00
CA ALA A 70 -15.22 -9.80 13.51
C ALA A 70 -14.95 -8.93 12.28
N LEU A 71 -13.82 -8.23 12.29
CA LEU A 71 -13.24 -7.63 11.08
C LEU A 71 -12.64 -8.73 10.20
N ARG A 72 -12.95 -8.72 8.92
CA ARG A 72 -12.43 -9.66 7.92
C ARG A 72 -11.59 -8.90 6.91
N CYS A 73 -10.29 -8.99 7.06
CA CYS A 73 -9.32 -8.31 6.24
C CYS A 73 -8.86 -9.19 5.09
N SER A 74 -8.78 -8.62 3.88
CA SER A 74 -8.09 -9.21 2.73
C SER A 74 -7.08 -8.23 2.13
N ALA A 75 -6.00 -8.75 1.56
CA ALA A 75 -4.95 -7.96 0.94
C ALA A 75 -4.69 -8.47 -0.49
N PRO A 76 -5.61 -8.17 -1.44
CA PRO A 76 -5.45 -8.62 -2.81
C PRO A 76 -4.23 -7.99 -3.49
N SER A 77 -3.57 -8.77 -4.35
CA SER A 77 -2.60 -8.23 -5.31
C SER A 77 -3.33 -7.36 -6.34
N THR A 78 -2.78 -6.19 -6.63
CA THR A 78 -3.40 -5.19 -7.52
C THR A 78 -2.38 -4.59 -8.48
N GLY A 79 -2.85 -3.63 -9.31
CA GLY A 79 -2.00 -2.88 -10.23
C GLY A 79 -1.02 -1.91 -9.56
N GLY A 80 -1.20 -1.56 -8.28
CA GLY A 80 -0.32 -0.65 -7.53
C GLY A 80 -0.94 0.73 -7.29
N SER A 81 -0.12 1.78 -7.14
CA SER A 81 -0.49 3.05 -6.53
C SER A 81 -1.70 3.76 -7.13
N THR A 82 -1.69 4.07 -8.44
CA THR A 82 -2.80 4.84 -9.05
C THR A 82 -4.04 3.97 -9.23
N TYR A 83 -3.88 2.66 -9.43
CA TYR A 83 -4.97 1.70 -9.40
C TYR A 83 -5.66 1.68 -8.04
N ASN A 84 -4.89 1.54 -6.96
CA ASN A 84 -5.44 1.49 -5.59
C ASN A 84 -6.19 2.78 -5.23
N ILE A 85 -5.62 3.94 -5.57
CA ILE A 85 -6.29 5.24 -5.35
C ILE A 85 -7.62 5.31 -6.11
N GLY A 86 -7.64 4.84 -7.36
CA GLY A 86 -8.87 4.76 -8.17
C GLY A 86 -9.92 3.86 -7.53
N GLN A 87 -9.53 2.67 -7.07
CA GLN A 87 -10.45 1.73 -6.43
C GLN A 87 -10.96 2.21 -5.05
N ILE A 88 -10.13 2.97 -4.29
CA ILE A 88 -10.60 3.64 -3.06
C ILE A 88 -11.64 4.72 -3.41
N MET A 89 -11.40 5.49 -4.46
CA MET A 89 -12.34 6.52 -4.91
C MET A 89 -13.70 5.94 -5.34
N GLU A 90 -13.69 4.76 -5.95
CA GLU A 90 -14.88 4.04 -6.39
C GLU A 90 -15.55 3.23 -5.26
N GLY A 91 -14.92 3.15 -4.08
CA GLY A 91 -15.44 2.42 -2.90
C GLY A 91 -15.19 0.90 -2.92
N GLU A 92 -14.50 0.39 -3.94
CA GLU A 92 -14.19 -1.04 -4.10
C GLU A 92 -13.12 -1.51 -3.11
N LEU A 93 -12.20 -0.62 -2.74
CA LEU A 93 -11.21 -0.85 -1.68
C LEU A 93 -11.44 0.12 -0.52
N GLN A 94 -11.42 -0.37 0.70
CA GLN A 94 -11.47 0.48 1.89
C GLN A 94 -10.12 1.12 2.19
N PHE A 95 -9.02 0.41 1.88
CA PHE A 95 -7.66 0.89 2.03
C PHE A 95 -6.84 0.52 0.80
N GLY A 96 -5.72 1.21 0.62
CA GLY A 96 -4.72 0.85 -0.37
C GLY A 96 -3.35 1.38 -0.02
N VAL A 97 -2.32 0.66 -0.44
CA VAL A 97 -0.94 1.13 -0.32
C VAL A 97 -0.57 1.84 -1.61
N ALA A 98 -0.04 3.05 -1.49
CA ALA A 98 0.37 3.86 -2.63
C ALA A 98 1.60 4.72 -2.30
N GLN A 99 2.33 5.10 -3.34
CA GLN A 99 3.40 6.09 -3.24
C GLN A 99 2.84 7.44 -2.80
N SER A 100 3.56 8.15 -1.96
CA SER A 100 3.16 9.46 -1.43
C SER A 100 2.98 10.53 -2.50
N ASP A 101 3.76 10.52 -3.58
CA ASP A 101 3.61 11.44 -4.71
C ASP A 101 2.26 11.25 -5.42
N TRP A 102 1.83 10.02 -5.68
CA TRP A 102 0.53 9.75 -6.32
C TRP A 102 -0.64 10.08 -5.40
N GLY A 103 -0.51 9.86 -4.10
CA GLY A 103 -1.47 10.34 -3.12
C GLY A 103 -1.58 11.87 -3.13
N TYR A 104 -0.44 12.57 -3.18
CA TYR A 104 -0.38 14.03 -3.28
C TYR A 104 -1.06 14.54 -4.58
N HIS A 105 -0.73 13.93 -5.72
CA HIS A 105 -1.31 14.32 -7.01
C HIS A 105 -2.81 14.08 -7.05
N ALA A 106 -3.31 12.95 -6.51
CA ALA A 106 -4.74 12.68 -6.40
C ALA A 106 -5.45 13.69 -5.50
N TYR A 107 -4.92 13.93 -4.29
CA TYR A 107 -5.56 14.86 -3.36
C TYR A 107 -5.56 16.30 -3.87
N ASN A 108 -4.48 16.77 -4.49
CA ASN A 108 -4.33 18.13 -4.99
C ASN A 108 -4.81 18.34 -6.44
N GLY A 109 -5.03 17.27 -7.20
CA GLY A 109 -5.48 17.35 -8.60
C GLY A 109 -4.40 17.88 -9.56
N THR A 110 -3.12 17.65 -9.27
CA THR A 110 -2.00 18.25 -10.00
C THR A 110 -1.52 17.44 -11.20
N LYS A 111 -1.91 16.17 -11.35
CA LYS A 111 -1.66 15.31 -12.52
C LYS A 111 -2.93 14.52 -12.91
N PRO A 112 -3.99 15.22 -13.35
CA PRO A 112 -5.32 14.60 -13.57
C PRO A 112 -5.34 13.62 -14.75
N ASP A 113 -4.38 13.69 -15.66
CA ASP A 113 -4.17 12.74 -16.76
C ASP A 113 -3.56 11.40 -16.31
N LYS A 114 -2.99 11.35 -15.10
CA LYS A 114 -2.34 10.16 -14.51
C LYS A 114 -3.13 9.57 -13.36
N VAL A 115 -3.70 10.40 -12.51
CA VAL A 115 -4.54 10.00 -11.39
C VAL A 115 -5.69 10.98 -11.23
N LYS A 116 -6.93 10.46 -11.13
CA LYS A 116 -8.12 11.31 -10.99
C LYS A 116 -8.06 12.12 -9.70
N PRO A 117 -8.46 13.41 -9.70
CA PRO A 117 -8.56 14.23 -8.49
C PRO A 117 -9.50 13.59 -7.47
N PHE A 118 -9.04 13.47 -6.22
CA PHE A 118 -9.79 12.80 -5.16
C PHE A 118 -9.67 13.52 -3.80
N LYS A 119 -10.50 14.52 -3.56
CA LYS A 119 -10.51 15.35 -2.34
C LYS A 119 -10.93 14.60 -1.07
N LYS A 120 -11.61 13.46 -1.19
CA LYS A 120 -11.96 12.59 -0.05
C LYS A 120 -10.82 11.64 0.34
N LEU A 121 -9.70 11.62 -0.38
CA LEU A 121 -8.54 10.81 -0.02
C LEU A 121 -8.05 11.20 1.38
N ARG A 122 -7.69 10.19 2.18
CA ARG A 122 -7.13 10.36 3.53
C ARG A 122 -5.91 9.47 3.70
N SER A 123 -4.92 10.01 4.40
CA SER A 123 -3.78 9.22 4.87
C SER A 123 -4.13 8.50 6.16
N VAL A 124 -3.58 7.31 6.33
CA VAL A 124 -3.67 6.54 7.59
C VAL A 124 -2.32 6.57 8.30
N PHE A 125 -1.28 6.06 7.68
CA PHE A 125 0.12 6.13 8.12
C PHE A 125 1.06 5.85 6.96
N SER A 126 2.34 6.23 7.08
CA SER A 126 3.39 5.80 6.15
C SER A 126 4.03 4.48 6.62
N ALA A 127 4.37 3.62 5.67
CA ALA A 127 4.79 2.24 5.95
C ALA A 127 6.30 2.00 5.77
N HIS A 128 6.93 2.57 4.76
CA HIS A 128 8.37 2.44 4.51
C HIS A 128 8.84 3.39 3.40
N PRO A 129 10.14 3.72 3.35
CA PRO A 129 10.71 4.45 2.21
C PRO A 129 10.81 3.54 0.98
N GLU A 130 10.70 4.15 -0.20
CA GLU A 130 10.74 3.49 -1.51
C GLU A 130 11.75 4.18 -2.44
N PRO A 131 13.02 3.80 -2.38
CA PRO A 131 13.99 4.23 -3.38
C PRO A 131 13.59 3.74 -4.78
N PHE A 132 13.68 4.62 -5.78
CA PHE A 132 13.57 4.21 -7.18
C PHE A 132 14.88 3.58 -7.63
N GLN A 133 14.83 2.33 -8.04
CA GLN A 133 15.99 1.54 -8.43
C GLN A 133 15.93 1.22 -9.92
N ILE A 134 16.98 1.54 -10.70
CA ILE A 134 17.14 1.08 -12.09
C ILE A 134 18.06 -0.14 -12.08
N LEU A 135 17.48 -1.30 -12.38
CA LEU A 135 18.23 -2.53 -12.54
C LEU A 135 18.57 -2.74 -14.01
N VAL A 136 19.83 -3.12 -14.25
CA VAL A 136 20.36 -3.33 -15.59
C VAL A 136 20.97 -4.72 -15.72
N SER A 137 20.72 -5.37 -16.84
CA SER A 137 21.29 -6.67 -17.15
C SER A 137 22.81 -6.58 -17.23
N LYS A 138 23.53 -7.57 -16.69
CA LYS A 138 24.99 -7.66 -16.77
C LYS A 138 25.52 -7.55 -18.22
N LYS A 139 24.75 -8.04 -19.19
CA LYS A 139 25.14 -8.08 -20.62
C LYS A 139 24.75 -6.79 -21.38
N SER A 140 23.95 -5.89 -20.80
CA SER A 140 23.43 -4.72 -21.51
C SER A 140 24.47 -3.64 -21.82
N GLY A 141 25.58 -3.60 -21.08
CA GLY A 141 26.57 -2.54 -21.14
C GLY A 141 26.08 -1.19 -20.57
N ILE A 142 24.95 -1.19 -19.86
CA ILE A 142 24.41 0.01 -19.23
C ILE A 142 25.18 0.28 -17.94
N THR A 143 25.67 1.52 -17.79
CA THR A 143 26.43 1.96 -16.61
C THR A 143 25.83 3.19 -15.93
N ASP A 144 25.01 3.95 -16.65
CA ASP A 144 24.39 5.19 -16.18
C ASP A 144 23.08 5.47 -16.93
N TRP A 145 22.41 6.57 -16.58
CA TRP A 145 21.16 7.00 -17.21
C TRP A 145 21.30 7.19 -18.73
N ASN A 146 22.40 7.77 -19.22
CA ASN A 146 22.55 8.08 -20.65
C ASN A 146 22.69 6.82 -21.50
N SER A 147 23.29 5.78 -20.96
CA SER A 147 23.48 4.49 -21.63
C SER A 147 22.21 3.64 -21.72
N LEU A 148 21.08 4.09 -21.15
CA LEU A 148 19.74 3.52 -21.40
C LEU A 148 19.19 3.86 -22.79
N LYS A 149 19.79 4.84 -23.52
CA LYS A 149 19.35 5.21 -24.87
C LYS A 149 19.40 3.99 -25.80
N GLY A 150 18.28 3.77 -26.52
CA GLY A 150 18.17 2.67 -27.47
C GLY A 150 18.06 1.26 -26.86
N LYS A 151 17.95 1.14 -25.54
CA LYS A 151 17.82 -0.15 -24.84
C LYS A 151 16.37 -0.60 -24.70
N LYS A 152 16.15 -1.88 -24.45
CA LYS A 152 14.84 -2.48 -24.14
C LYS A 152 14.55 -2.29 -22.65
N VAL A 153 13.59 -1.43 -22.30
CA VAL A 153 13.35 -1.03 -20.91
C VAL A 153 11.93 -1.36 -20.48
N ASN A 154 11.78 -2.07 -19.36
CA ASN A 154 10.47 -2.21 -18.71
C ASN A 154 10.20 -0.97 -17.84
N ILE A 155 9.11 -0.29 -18.13
CA ILE A 155 8.68 0.94 -17.45
C ILE A 155 7.57 0.70 -16.42
N GLY A 156 7.10 -0.54 -16.28
CA GLY A 156 6.05 -0.95 -15.35
C GLY A 156 4.66 -0.98 -15.98
N ASN A 157 3.77 -1.74 -15.36
CA ASN A 157 2.39 -1.91 -15.80
C ASN A 157 1.55 -0.63 -15.63
N PRO A 158 0.51 -0.42 -16.45
CA PRO A 158 -0.46 0.63 -16.25
C PRO A 158 -1.07 0.57 -14.83
N GLY A 159 -1.30 1.72 -14.21
CA GLY A 159 -1.83 1.80 -12.83
C GLY A 159 -0.79 1.62 -11.72
N SER A 160 0.45 1.24 -12.05
CA SER A 160 1.52 1.15 -11.06
C SER A 160 2.16 2.52 -10.76
N GLY A 161 2.59 2.70 -9.52
CA GLY A 161 3.42 3.86 -9.16
C GLY A 161 4.77 3.85 -9.85
N GLN A 162 5.34 2.66 -10.09
CA GLN A 162 6.56 2.44 -10.87
C GLN A 162 6.47 3.07 -12.25
N ARG A 163 5.38 2.83 -13.00
CA ARG A 163 5.14 3.44 -14.31
C ARG A 163 5.11 4.96 -14.21
N GLY A 164 4.35 5.48 -13.25
CA GLY A 164 4.24 6.92 -13.06
C GLY A 164 5.57 7.57 -12.69
N THR A 165 6.37 6.97 -11.80
CA THR A 165 7.71 7.47 -11.44
C THR A 165 8.63 7.45 -12.67
N PHE A 166 8.56 6.42 -13.52
CA PHE A 166 9.34 6.37 -14.76
C PHE A 166 8.99 7.53 -15.69
N GLU A 167 7.71 7.84 -15.86
CA GLU A 167 7.24 8.98 -16.65
C GLU A 167 7.74 10.31 -16.11
N VAL A 168 7.71 10.50 -14.78
CA VAL A 168 8.25 11.70 -14.11
C VAL A 168 9.77 11.84 -14.37
N ILE A 169 10.53 10.76 -14.32
CA ILE A 169 11.97 10.77 -14.62
C ILE A 169 12.21 11.15 -16.08
N MET A 170 11.41 10.64 -17.00
CA MET A 170 11.52 11.01 -18.42
C MET A 170 11.23 12.49 -18.65
N GLU A 171 10.18 13.04 -18.01
CA GLU A 171 9.86 14.46 -18.02
C GLU A 171 11.02 15.29 -17.46
N ALA A 172 11.58 14.93 -16.30
CA ALA A 172 12.69 15.62 -15.66
C ALA A 172 13.95 15.68 -16.56
N HIS A 173 14.20 14.62 -17.31
CA HIS A 173 15.31 14.57 -18.27
C HIS A 173 14.97 15.16 -19.64
N ASN A 174 13.77 15.72 -19.83
CA ASN A 174 13.27 16.23 -21.11
C ASN A 174 13.36 15.16 -22.22
N LYS A 175 12.95 13.93 -21.93
CA LYS A 175 12.93 12.79 -22.83
C LYS A 175 11.52 12.24 -23.00
N LYS A 176 11.24 11.66 -24.17
CA LYS A 176 10.05 10.86 -24.45
C LYS A 176 10.39 9.37 -24.34
N MET A 177 9.40 8.49 -24.25
CA MET A 177 9.62 7.04 -24.21
C MET A 177 10.38 6.50 -25.45
N SER A 178 10.31 7.21 -26.59
CA SER A 178 11.11 6.90 -27.79
C SER A 178 12.63 7.08 -27.60
N TYR A 179 13.09 7.56 -26.44
CA TYR A 179 14.50 7.56 -26.05
C TYR A 179 15.06 6.14 -25.91
N PHE A 180 14.21 5.21 -25.48
CA PHE A 180 14.50 3.79 -25.42
C PHE A 180 14.33 3.14 -26.81
N GLY A 181 14.97 2.01 -27.06
CA GLY A 181 14.79 1.23 -28.28
C GLY A 181 13.42 0.55 -28.33
N SER A 182 12.96 0.06 -27.17
CA SER A 182 11.60 -0.39 -26.94
C SER A 182 11.24 -0.31 -25.46
N THR A 183 9.95 -0.20 -25.17
CA THR A 183 9.41 -0.27 -23.81
C THR A 183 8.51 -1.48 -23.64
N SER A 184 8.49 -2.04 -22.42
CA SER A 184 7.51 -3.05 -21.99
C SER A 184 6.79 -2.57 -20.74
N GLU A 185 5.64 -3.17 -20.47
CA GLU A 185 4.74 -2.80 -19.38
C GLU A 185 4.49 -4.00 -18.45
N LEU A 186 5.56 -4.77 -18.19
CA LEU A 186 5.52 -5.94 -17.32
C LEU A 186 5.25 -5.52 -15.87
N SER A 187 4.50 -6.35 -15.17
CA SER A 187 4.30 -6.21 -13.74
C SER A 187 5.60 -6.41 -12.95
N SER A 188 5.59 -5.98 -11.69
CA SER A 188 6.73 -6.15 -10.80
C SER A 188 7.14 -7.60 -10.56
N SER A 189 6.21 -8.55 -10.69
CA SER A 189 6.48 -9.99 -10.56
C SER A 189 7.13 -10.62 -11.80
N GLU A 190 7.00 -9.99 -12.97
CA GLU A 190 7.52 -10.52 -14.24
C GLU A 190 8.87 -9.95 -14.65
N GLN A 191 9.15 -8.69 -14.25
CA GLN A 191 10.28 -7.91 -14.75
C GLN A 191 11.64 -8.54 -14.46
N SER A 192 11.84 -9.17 -13.29
CA SER A 192 13.12 -9.78 -12.93
C SER A 192 13.42 -11.01 -13.78
N GLY A 193 12.41 -11.86 -14.01
CA GLY A 193 12.53 -12.99 -14.93
C GLY A 193 12.82 -12.53 -16.36
N ALA A 194 12.11 -11.53 -16.86
CA ALA A 194 12.32 -10.98 -18.20
C ALA A 194 13.73 -10.39 -18.38
N LEU A 195 14.30 -9.75 -17.33
CA LEU A 195 15.67 -9.27 -17.34
C LEU A 195 16.68 -10.42 -17.44
N CYS A 196 16.51 -11.43 -16.60
CA CYS A 196 17.39 -12.61 -16.57
C CYS A 196 17.35 -13.40 -17.88
N ASP A 197 16.16 -13.49 -18.51
CA ASP A 197 15.95 -14.13 -19.82
C ASP A 197 16.49 -13.29 -21.00
N GLY A 198 16.94 -12.05 -20.76
CA GLY A 198 17.43 -11.13 -21.83
C GLY A 198 16.31 -10.55 -22.71
N LYS A 199 15.05 -10.67 -22.28
CA LYS A 199 13.90 -10.07 -22.98
C LYS A 199 13.91 -8.55 -22.86
N ILE A 200 14.42 -8.02 -21.73
CA ILE A 200 14.66 -6.59 -21.47
C ILE A 200 16.10 -6.38 -21.02
N ASP A 201 16.61 -5.16 -21.22
CA ASP A 201 17.97 -4.76 -20.83
C ASP A 201 17.98 -4.09 -19.46
N ALA A 202 16.87 -3.43 -19.09
CA ALA A 202 16.70 -2.74 -17.82
C ALA A 202 15.24 -2.67 -17.38
N PHE A 203 15.03 -2.43 -16.08
CA PHE A 203 13.75 -2.00 -15.54
C PHE A 203 13.95 -1.01 -14.38
N GLY A 204 13.00 -0.09 -14.20
CA GLY A 204 12.94 0.76 -13.01
C GLY A 204 11.95 0.21 -12.00
N TYR A 205 12.23 0.34 -10.71
CA TYR A 205 11.32 -0.13 -9.66
C TYR A 205 11.37 0.78 -8.44
N THR A 206 10.22 1.37 -8.09
CA THR A 206 10.02 2.10 -6.84
C THR A 206 9.55 1.09 -5.80
N VAL A 207 10.40 0.74 -4.86
CA VAL A 207 10.09 -0.34 -3.91
C VAL A 207 10.96 -0.25 -2.64
N GLY A 208 10.41 -0.68 -1.52
CA GLY A 208 11.15 -0.82 -0.27
C GLY A 208 12.37 -1.74 -0.38
N VAL A 209 13.41 -1.41 0.36
CA VAL A 209 14.71 -2.12 0.36
C VAL A 209 14.89 -2.85 1.71
N PRO A 210 15.33 -4.13 1.68
CA PRO A 210 15.55 -5.00 0.53
C PRO A 210 14.24 -5.50 -0.10
N ASN A 211 14.29 -5.95 -1.37
CA ASN A 211 13.14 -6.48 -2.09
C ASN A 211 13.46 -7.82 -2.76
N SER A 212 12.51 -8.76 -2.74
CA SER A 212 12.70 -10.12 -3.27
C SER A 212 12.84 -10.16 -4.80
N GLY A 213 12.07 -9.32 -5.54
CA GLY A 213 12.21 -9.21 -6.99
C GLY A 213 13.55 -8.62 -7.42
N VAL A 214 14.03 -7.58 -6.72
CA VAL A 214 15.37 -7.03 -6.95
C VAL A 214 16.43 -8.08 -6.65
N ARG A 215 16.31 -8.82 -5.54
CA ARG A 215 17.22 -9.92 -5.18
C ARG A 215 17.22 -11.03 -6.24
N GLN A 216 16.07 -11.38 -6.79
CA GLN A 216 15.97 -12.34 -7.89
C GLN A 216 16.83 -11.92 -9.11
N ALA A 217 16.81 -10.64 -9.48
CA ALA A 217 17.59 -10.13 -10.60
C ALA A 217 19.10 -10.03 -10.26
N THR A 218 19.45 -9.52 -9.08
CA THR A 218 20.84 -9.34 -8.66
C THR A 218 21.54 -10.65 -8.37
N ASP A 219 20.95 -11.49 -7.52
CA ASP A 219 21.54 -12.74 -7.06
C ASP A 219 21.38 -13.86 -8.12
N GLY A 220 20.24 -13.85 -8.85
CA GLY A 220 19.91 -14.88 -9.85
C GLY A 220 20.64 -14.69 -11.18
N CYS A 221 20.80 -13.48 -11.68
CA CYS A 221 21.44 -13.26 -12.99
C CYS A 221 22.45 -12.10 -13.03
N GLY A 222 22.89 -11.62 -11.87
CA GLY A 222 24.00 -10.66 -11.77
C GLY A 222 23.63 -9.25 -12.26
N ALA A 223 22.34 -8.89 -12.20
CA ALA A 223 21.89 -7.53 -12.52
C ALA A 223 22.53 -6.53 -11.55
N LYS A 224 22.75 -5.31 -12.01
CA LYS A 224 23.28 -4.21 -11.19
C LYS A 224 22.27 -3.09 -11.06
N ILE A 225 22.34 -2.37 -9.95
CA ILE A 225 21.59 -1.12 -9.77
C ILE A 225 22.52 0.02 -10.15
N ILE A 226 22.03 0.98 -10.97
CA ILE A 226 22.81 2.15 -11.37
C ILE A 226 22.43 3.38 -10.56
N ASP A 227 23.40 4.29 -10.38
CA ASP A 227 23.18 5.58 -9.75
C ASP A 227 22.21 6.45 -10.58
N LEU A 228 21.32 7.15 -9.90
CA LEU A 228 20.40 8.10 -10.50
C LEU A 228 20.59 9.53 -9.94
N ASN A 229 21.84 9.93 -9.71
CA ASN A 229 22.22 11.22 -9.16
C ASN A 229 22.51 12.26 -10.26
N THR A 230 21.60 12.43 -11.21
CA THR A 230 21.74 13.39 -12.31
C THR A 230 21.33 14.81 -11.93
N LYS A 231 21.73 15.81 -12.72
CA LYS A 231 21.26 17.20 -12.52
C LYS A 231 19.75 17.31 -12.61
N ALA A 232 19.11 16.54 -13.48
CA ALA A 232 17.66 16.50 -13.66
C ALA A 232 16.97 15.98 -12.40
N ILE A 233 17.49 14.89 -11.80
CA ILE A 233 16.95 14.34 -10.56
C ILE A 233 17.19 15.26 -9.35
N LYS A 234 18.36 15.92 -9.28
CA LYS A 234 18.60 16.93 -8.24
C LYS A 234 17.56 18.04 -8.28
N LYS A 235 17.25 18.53 -9.49
CA LYS A 235 16.21 19.54 -9.67
C LYS A 235 14.83 19.00 -9.32
N LEU A 236 14.49 17.79 -9.77
CA LEU A 236 13.22 17.14 -9.46
C LEU A 236 12.98 17.04 -7.95
N VAL A 237 13.98 16.61 -7.18
CA VAL A 237 13.90 16.49 -5.73
C VAL A 237 13.78 17.88 -5.07
N ALA A 238 14.53 18.87 -5.55
CA ALA A 238 14.46 20.22 -5.00
C ALA A 238 13.10 20.91 -5.20
N ASP A 239 12.45 20.63 -6.35
CA ASP A 239 11.19 21.27 -6.72
C ASP A 239 9.94 20.58 -6.11
N ASN A 240 10.08 19.37 -5.58
CA ASN A 240 8.93 18.56 -5.14
C ASN A 240 9.12 18.00 -3.72
N PRO A 241 8.31 18.44 -2.74
CA PRO A 241 8.51 18.10 -1.31
C PRO A 241 8.22 16.64 -0.96
N PHE A 242 7.58 15.89 -1.86
CA PHE A 242 7.30 14.46 -1.68
C PHE A 242 8.41 13.55 -2.20
N TYR A 243 9.47 14.10 -2.82
CA TYR A 243 10.67 13.37 -3.19
C TYR A 243 11.81 13.67 -2.22
N ALA A 244 12.61 12.66 -1.94
CA ALA A 244 13.85 12.81 -1.17
C ALA A 244 14.97 11.98 -1.81
N PHE A 245 16.22 12.40 -1.61
CA PHE A 245 17.34 11.53 -1.94
C PHE A 245 17.32 10.29 -1.06
N ALA A 246 17.67 9.18 -1.66
CA ALA A 246 17.70 7.88 -1.01
C ALA A 246 18.97 7.11 -1.41
N THR A 247 19.38 6.19 -0.56
CA THR A 247 20.52 5.31 -0.81
C THR A 247 20.08 3.87 -0.70
N VAL A 248 20.50 3.05 -1.67
CA VAL A 248 20.50 1.60 -1.53
C VAL A 248 21.88 1.24 -0.98
N PRO A 249 21.99 0.76 0.28
CA PRO A 249 23.29 0.54 0.91
C PRO A 249 24.10 -0.57 0.23
N ALA A 250 25.41 -0.45 0.27
CA ALA A 250 26.33 -1.52 -0.08
C ALA A 250 26.00 -2.80 0.70
N GLY A 251 26.18 -3.95 0.08
CA GLY A 251 25.88 -5.25 0.69
C GLY A 251 24.41 -5.63 0.79
N THR A 252 23.47 -4.76 0.38
CA THR A 252 22.03 -5.08 0.38
C THR A 252 21.70 -6.24 -0.56
N TYR A 253 22.33 -6.27 -1.72
CA TYR A 253 22.18 -7.31 -2.76
C TYR A 253 23.54 -7.83 -3.19
N ALA A 254 23.61 -9.02 -3.75
CA ALA A 254 24.86 -9.67 -4.16
C ALA A 254 25.75 -8.85 -5.09
N THR A 255 25.15 -7.90 -5.86
CA THR A 255 25.89 -7.04 -6.78
C THR A 255 26.02 -5.58 -6.31
N SER A 256 25.64 -5.29 -5.05
CA SER A 256 25.72 -3.95 -4.44
C SER A 256 27.08 -3.76 -3.76
N ASP A 257 28.16 -3.63 -4.55
CA ASP A 257 29.53 -3.46 -4.02
C ASP A 257 29.77 -2.10 -3.37
N LYS A 258 28.91 -1.14 -3.65
CA LYS A 258 28.95 0.24 -3.13
C LYS A 258 27.53 0.77 -2.91
N ASP A 259 27.42 1.84 -2.16
CA ASP A 259 26.18 2.61 -2.04
C ASP A 259 25.72 3.10 -3.41
N VAL A 260 24.43 2.98 -3.68
CA VAL A 260 23.78 3.51 -4.89
C VAL A 260 22.92 4.69 -4.49
N THR A 261 23.26 5.88 -5.01
CA THR A 261 22.47 7.10 -4.80
C THR A 261 21.32 7.18 -5.78
N THR A 262 20.13 7.42 -5.26
CA THR A 262 18.90 7.59 -6.03
C THR A 262 17.98 8.60 -5.32
N PHE A 263 16.73 8.63 -5.73
CA PHE A 263 15.67 9.35 -5.01
C PHE A 263 14.51 8.41 -4.73
N GLY A 264 13.58 8.83 -3.90
CA GLY A 264 12.44 8.00 -3.57
C GLY A 264 11.29 8.78 -2.95
N VAL A 265 10.29 8.03 -2.59
CA VAL A 265 9.04 8.44 -1.95
C VAL A 265 8.80 7.60 -0.69
N MET A 266 7.69 7.85 0.00
CA MET A 266 7.21 6.95 1.04
C MET A 266 6.05 6.09 0.50
N ALA A 267 6.00 4.85 0.91
CA ALA A 267 4.79 4.04 0.82
C ALA A 267 3.83 4.45 1.92
N SER A 268 2.60 4.79 1.57
CA SER A 268 1.59 5.24 2.53
C SER A 268 0.34 4.37 2.43
N VAL A 269 -0.27 4.08 3.57
CA VAL A 269 -1.61 3.49 3.63
C VAL A 269 -2.63 4.61 3.52
N LEU A 270 -3.46 4.52 2.51
CA LEU A 270 -4.48 5.51 2.16
C LEU A 270 -5.88 4.89 2.30
N THR A 271 -6.88 5.75 2.48
CA THR A 271 -8.30 5.42 2.58
C THR A 271 -9.16 6.57 2.08
N SER A 272 -10.49 6.43 2.08
CA SER A 272 -11.45 7.50 1.82
C SER A 272 -11.99 8.07 3.12
N ALA A 273 -12.34 9.37 3.13
CA ALA A 273 -13.14 9.98 4.19
C ALA A 273 -14.52 9.33 4.37
N ASP A 274 -14.98 8.55 3.40
CA ASP A 274 -16.26 7.83 3.46
C ASP A 274 -16.17 6.49 4.20
N VAL A 275 -14.96 6.00 4.49
CA VAL A 275 -14.74 4.82 5.33
C VAL A 275 -15.02 5.18 6.80
N SER A 276 -15.67 4.29 7.53
CA SER A 276 -16.07 4.61 8.91
C SER A 276 -14.87 4.85 9.84
N ASP A 277 -15.02 5.82 10.74
CA ASP A 277 -14.00 6.14 11.75
C ASP A 277 -13.65 4.91 12.61
N ASP A 278 -14.63 4.08 12.95
CA ASP A 278 -14.42 2.89 13.76
C ASP A 278 -13.56 1.84 13.04
N LEU A 279 -13.75 1.65 11.73
CA LEU A 279 -12.93 0.72 10.96
C LEU A 279 -11.47 1.21 10.87
N VAL A 280 -11.27 2.50 10.55
CA VAL A 280 -9.91 3.06 10.45
C VAL A 280 -9.23 3.08 11.81
N TYR A 281 -9.95 3.46 12.87
CA TYR A 281 -9.45 3.37 14.25
C TYR A 281 -8.99 1.95 14.61
N ALA A 282 -9.82 0.93 14.32
CA ALA A 282 -9.47 -0.46 14.63
C ALA A 282 -8.25 -0.97 13.86
N VAL A 283 -8.10 -0.59 12.59
CA VAL A 283 -6.92 -0.93 11.78
C VAL A 283 -5.67 -0.27 12.33
N VAL A 284 -5.72 1.03 12.67
CA VAL A 284 -4.58 1.77 13.23
C VAL A 284 -4.20 1.20 14.59
N LYS A 285 -5.16 0.96 15.47
CA LYS A 285 -4.96 0.32 16.78
C LYS A 285 -4.26 -1.02 16.63
N ALA A 286 -4.73 -1.86 15.71
CA ALA A 286 -4.15 -3.18 15.48
C ALA A 286 -2.67 -3.11 15.08
N VAL A 287 -2.30 -2.16 14.22
CA VAL A 287 -0.90 -1.98 13.80
C VAL A 287 -0.04 -1.40 14.92
N MET A 288 -0.49 -0.33 15.58
CA MET A 288 0.30 0.38 16.57
C MET A 288 0.51 -0.45 17.85
N GLU A 289 -0.50 -1.16 18.35
CA GLU A 289 -0.35 -2.05 19.50
C GLU A 289 0.51 -3.29 19.23
N ASN A 290 0.70 -3.64 17.97
CA ASN A 290 1.50 -4.79 17.57
C ASN A 290 2.69 -4.37 16.67
N LEU A 291 3.19 -3.13 16.82
CA LEU A 291 4.19 -2.55 15.94
C LEU A 291 5.48 -3.39 15.86
N ASP A 292 5.95 -3.93 16.96
CA ASP A 292 7.14 -4.82 16.97
C ASP A 292 6.90 -6.11 16.17
N SER A 293 5.69 -6.63 16.19
CA SER A 293 5.29 -7.77 15.36
C SER A 293 5.14 -7.37 13.90
N PHE A 294 4.65 -6.18 13.62
CA PHE A 294 4.55 -5.61 12.27
C PHE A 294 5.93 -5.42 11.65
N LYS A 295 6.88 -4.82 12.39
CA LYS A 295 8.27 -4.63 11.98
C LYS A 295 8.94 -5.94 11.54
N LYS A 296 8.65 -7.04 12.22
CA LYS A 296 9.19 -8.38 11.92
C LYS A 296 8.62 -9.03 10.66
N GLN A 297 7.57 -8.44 10.03
CA GLN A 297 6.99 -9.03 8.83
C GLN A 297 7.84 -8.80 7.57
N HIS A 298 8.64 -7.73 7.53
CA HIS A 298 9.54 -7.47 6.41
C HIS A 298 10.71 -6.57 6.85
N PRO A 299 11.96 -6.78 6.36
CA PRO A 299 13.10 -5.95 6.74
C PRO A 299 12.92 -4.44 6.46
N ALA A 300 12.18 -4.07 5.41
CA ALA A 300 11.89 -2.67 5.11
C ALA A 300 11.07 -1.97 6.23
N PHE A 301 10.49 -2.71 7.17
CA PHE A 301 9.71 -2.16 8.29
C PHE A 301 10.51 -2.04 9.59
N GLU A 302 11.75 -2.56 9.62
CA GLU A 302 12.56 -2.66 10.83
C GLU A 302 12.71 -1.33 11.58
N ASN A 303 12.90 -0.25 10.83
CA ASN A 303 13.17 1.08 11.36
C ASN A 303 11.93 1.98 11.47
N LEU A 304 10.71 1.42 11.42
CA LEU A 304 9.49 2.20 11.60
C LEU A 304 9.45 2.85 12.98
N ASP A 305 9.17 4.16 12.98
CA ASP A 305 8.98 4.97 14.18
C ASP A 305 7.55 5.52 14.17
N PRO A 306 6.72 5.25 15.18
CA PRO A 306 5.34 5.73 15.24
C PRO A 306 5.20 7.23 14.99
N LYS A 307 6.13 8.06 15.53
CA LYS A 307 6.11 9.51 15.33
C LYS A 307 6.34 9.91 13.88
N LYS A 308 7.21 9.18 13.18
CA LYS A 308 7.47 9.41 11.76
C LYS A 308 6.35 8.85 10.88
N MET A 309 5.78 7.71 11.22
CA MET A 309 4.68 7.10 10.46
C MET A 309 3.45 8.00 10.31
N ILE A 310 3.24 8.94 11.22
CA ILE A 310 2.10 9.86 11.20
C ILE A 310 2.43 11.25 10.65
N VAL A 311 3.66 11.46 10.15
CA VAL A 311 4.14 12.74 9.61
C VAL A 311 4.77 12.58 8.23
N ASP A 312 5.72 11.64 8.09
CA ASP A 312 6.53 11.50 6.88
C ASP A 312 5.69 10.89 5.74
N GLY A 313 5.77 11.47 4.55
CA GLY A 313 5.12 10.93 3.36
C GLY A 313 3.59 10.92 3.39
N LEU A 314 2.96 11.66 4.30
CA LEU A 314 1.52 11.85 4.29
C LEU A 314 1.14 12.82 3.18
N SER A 315 0.34 12.35 2.24
CA SER A 315 0.01 13.06 1.00
C SER A 315 -1.39 13.66 0.98
N ALA A 316 -2.19 13.36 2.00
CA ALA A 316 -3.54 13.86 2.25
C ALA A 316 -3.74 14.03 3.76
N PRO A 317 -4.76 14.76 4.22
CA PRO A 317 -5.08 14.83 5.65
C PRO A 317 -5.28 13.44 6.25
N LEU A 318 -4.89 13.27 7.51
CA LEU A 318 -5.17 12.04 8.25
C LEU A 318 -6.68 11.79 8.36
N HIS A 319 -7.07 10.52 8.35
CA HIS A 319 -8.45 10.12 8.59
C HIS A 319 -8.85 10.34 10.05
N ASN A 320 -10.11 10.74 10.31
CA ASN A 320 -10.57 11.03 11.67
C ASN A 320 -10.41 9.84 12.63
N GLY A 321 -10.70 8.61 12.18
CA GLY A 321 -10.48 7.40 12.97
C GLY A 321 -9.01 7.17 13.34
N ALA A 322 -8.08 7.52 12.45
CA ALA A 322 -6.64 7.48 12.72
C ALA A 322 -6.26 8.55 13.75
N ILE A 323 -6.70 9.80 13.56
CA ILE A 323 -6.47 10.92 14.48
C ILE A 323 -6.98 10.57 15.89
N LYS A 324 -8.16 9.97 16.00
CA LYS A 324 -8.75 9.55 17.28
C LYS A 324 -7.79 8.64 18.05
N TYR A 325 -7.27 7.60 17.39
CA TYR A 325 -6.35 6.67 18.03
C TYR A 325 -5.00 7.33 18.36
N TYR A 326 -4.43 8.13 17.46
CA TYR A 326 -3.14 8.79 17.70
C TYR A 326 -3.19 9.76 18.89
N LYS A 327 -4.30 10.48 19.08
CA LYS A 327 -4.53 11.32 20.26
C LYS A 327 -4.64 10.48 21.55
N GLU A 328 -5.32 9.36 21.48
CA GLU A 328 -5.50 8.45 22.63
C GLU A 328 -4.16 7.94 23.18
N ILE A 329 -3.21 7.64 22.27
CA ILE A 329 -1.87 7.15 22.68
C ILE A 329 -0.81 8.26 22.79
N GLY A 330 -1.18 9.53 22.70
CA GLY A 330 -0.30 10.68 22.89
C GLY A 330 0.74 10.90 21.77
N LEU A 331 0.44 10.46 20.55
CA LEU A 331 1.27 10.74 19.37
C LEU A 331 0.93 12.09 18.71
N MET A 332 -0.25 12.64 19.02
CA MET A 332 -0.73 13.95 18.53
C MET A 332 -1.27 14.79 19.68
#